data_3594b4aa5f5451ceae4a4cfd8fa6b864
#
_entry.id   3594b4aa5f5451ceae4a4cfd8fa6b864
#
_cell.length_a   1.000
_cell.length_b   1.000
_cell.length_c   1.000
_cell.angle_alpha   90.00
_cell.angle_beta   90.00
_cell.angle_gamma   90.00
#
_symmetry.space_group_name_H-M   'P 1'
#
loop_
_entity.id
_entity.type
_entity.pdbx_description
1 polymer ?
#
loop_
_entity_poly.entity_id
_entity_poly.type
_entity_poly.pdbx_seq_one_letter_code
_entity_poly.pdbx_strand_id
1 'polypeptide(L)'
;MMTPRPAATRRQALQRMGGLVLLLGAADLARGASIVAVRVWPADDYTRVTIESDQALQAQHQLLQNPPRLVIDIEGLELSAALRELVGKVRSDDPYIAGVRVGQFSPRVVRLVVDLKQPVRPQQFALEPVAAYRHRLVFDLYPTHEHDPLLALIREKEVAEKNAAREVRDALGDFIARVDKAALPPSRVPSLPEVLAQMGAAASAPQQTRAPAPVPPQPSAAEMQRIDRLIIVALDPGHGGEDPGAIGPSGLREKDVVLAIALQLRDKLNAVPNMRVMMTRDEDFFVPLHERVRKARRVQADLFVSIHADAFMRPEARGASVFALSESGATSAAARWMAQRENAADLVGGVNVAVKDAQVMRAMLDMSTTAQIKDSLKLGQEVLRPLGKVGRLHKPRVEQAGFAVLKAPDVPSILVETAFISNPQEEALLRDADYQAELVEALATGIRRYFAKNPPLARNRQL
;
A
#
# COMPACT_ATOMS: atom_id res chain seq x y z
N MET A 1 -16.35 -23.63 -36.79
CA MET A 1 -17.50 -23.02 -36.12
C MET A 1 -17.19 -22.93 -34.64
N MET A 2 -16.72 -21.79 -34.18
CA MET A 2 -16.46 -21.53 -32.75
C MET A 2 -17.74 -20.94 -32.15
N THR A 3 -18.32 -21.63 -31.20
CA THR A 3 -19.44 -21.11 -30.41
C THR A 3 -18.96 -19.97 -29.51
N PRO A 4 -19.67 -18.84 -29.46
CA PRO A 4 -19.29 -17.76 -28.53
C PRO A 4 -19.49 -18.23 -27.08
N ARG A 5 -18.47 -18.06 -26.24
CA ARG A 5 -18.57 -18.24 -24.80
C ARG A 5 -19.58 -17.20 -24.24
N PRO A 6 -20.51 -17.59 -23.40
CA PRO A 6 -21.46 -16.65 -22.81
C PRO A 6 -20.70 -15.65 -21.93
N ALA A 7 -21.05 -14.37 -22.07
CA ALA A 7 -20.55 -13.31 -21.20
C ALA A 7 -20.86 -13.64 -19.74
N ALA A 8 -19.87 -13.47 -18.86
CA ALA A 8 -20.03 -13.72 -17.44
C ALA A 8 -21.18 -12.87 -16.88
N THR A 9 -22.15 -13.52 -16.26
CA THR A 9 -23.30 -12.83 -15.67
C THR A 9 -22.84 -11.98 -14.47
N ARG A 10 -23.56 -10.87 -14.18
CA ARG A 10 -23.35 -10.02 -12.98
C ARG A 10 -23.12 -10.85 -11.71
N ARG A 11 -23.74 -12.02 -11.62
CA ARG A 11 -23.61 -12.96 -10.50
C ARG A 11 -22.21 -13.57 -10.39
N GLN A 12 -21.54 -13.86 -11.50
CA GLN A 12 -20.18 -14.43 -11.51
C GLN A 12 -19.10 -13.38 -11.26
N ALA A 13 -19.33 -12.12 -11.66
CA ALA A 13 -18.44 -11.00 -11.35
C ALA A 13 -18.41 -10.68 -9.83
N LEU A 14 -19.57 -10.79 -9.16
CA LEU A 14 -19.71 -10.52 -7.73
C LEU A 14 -19.17 -11.66 -6.83
N GLN A 15 -19.14 -12.90 -7.34
CA GLN A 15 -18.57 -14.03 -6.57
C GLN A 15 -17.04 -14.03 -6.48
N ARG A 16 -16.36 -13.20 -7.28
CA ARG A 16 -14.90 -13.08 -7.28
C ARG A 16 -14.38 -11.86 -6.51
N MET A 17 -15.27 -11.08 -5.89
CA MET A 17 -14.87 -10.01 -4.99
C MET A 17 -14.41 -10.62 -3.68
N GLY A 18 -13.18 -10.33 -3.23
CA GLY A 18 -12.55 -10.90 -2.02
C GLY A 18 -13.25 -10.54 -0.71
N GLY A 19 -14.27 -9.65 -0.72
CA GLY A 19 -15.28 -9.52 0.31
C GLY A 19 -16.44 -10.47 0.03
N LEU A 20 -17.07 -11.00 1.06
CA LEU A 20 -18.26 -11.82 0.93
C LEU A 20 -19.41 -10.99 0.35
N VAL A 21 -19.67 -11.11 -0.95
CA VAL A 21 -20.84 -10.50 -1.60
C VAL A 21 -21.89 -11.57 -1.83
N LEU A 22 -23.01 -11.47 -1.14
CA LEU A 22 -24.20 -12.29 -1.42
C LEU A 22 -25.22 -11.43 -2.18
N LEU A 23 -25.52 -11.79 -3.43
CA LEU A 23 -26.64 -11.23 -4.15
C LEU A 23 -27.92 -11.97 -3.72
N LEU A 24 -28.82 -11.25 -3.06
CA LEU A 24 -30.15 -11.73 -2.74
C LEU A 24 -31.04 -11.58 -3.97
N GLY A 25 -31.61 -12.68 -4.43
CA GLY A 25 -32.56 -12.67 -5.55
C GLY A 25 -33.86 -11.92 -5.18
N ALA A 26 -34.50 -11.34 -6.19
CA ALA A 26 -35.69 -10.48 -6.07
C ALA A 26 -37.00 -11.21 -5.65
N ALA A 27 -36.90 -12.23 -4.80
CA ALA A 27 -38.06 -13.05 -4.42
C ALA A 27 -38.78 -12.61 -3.13
N ASP A 28 -38.25 -11.62 -2.39
CA ASP A 28 -38.92 -11.13 -1.18
C ASP A 28 -39.59 -9.78 -1.43
N LEU A 29 -40.80 -9.78 -1.93
CA LEU A 29 -41.71 -8.63 -1.95
C LEU A 29 -42.33 -8.42 -0.54
N ALA A 30 -41.52 -8.30 0.47
CA ALA A 30 -41.95 -7.81 1.77
C ALA A 30 -42.02 -6.28 1.75
N ARG A 31 -43.03 -5.69 2.43
CA ARG A 31 -43.32 -4.24 2.48
C ARG A 31 -42.24 -3.40 3.19
N GLY A 32 -41.00 -3.81 3.23
CA GLY A 32 -39.84 -3.14 3.82
C GLY A 32 -38.70 -3.00 2.82
N ALA A 33 -37.63 -2.29 3.23
CA ALA A 33 -36.41 -2.22 2.43
C ALA A 33 -35.82 -3.62 2.21
N SER A 34 -35.32 -3.87 0.99
CA SER A 34 -34.69 -5.13 0.63
C SER A 34 -33.17 -4.99 0.69
N ILE A 35 -32.51 -5.91 1.38
CA ILE A 35 -31.04 -5.95 1.43
C ILE A 35 -30.52 -6.56 0.12
N VAL A 36 -29.69 -5.79 -0.58
CA VAL A 36 -29.04 -6.18 -1.84
C VAL A 36 -27.74 -6.91 -1.57
N ALA A 37 -26.94 -6.41 -0.64
CA ALA A 37 -25.66 -7.00 -0.26
C ALA A 37 -25.21 -6.55 1.13
N VAL A 38 -24.42 -7.40 1.81
CA VAL A 38 -23.64 -7.00 2.97
C VAL A 38 -22.18 -7.34 2.69
N ARG A 39 -21.28 -6.42 2.99
CA ARG A 39 -19.86 -6.57 2.80
C ARG A 39 -19.11 -6.21 4.06
N VAL A 40 -18.04 -6.95 4.35
CA VAL A 40 -17.12 -6.66 5.44
C VAL A 40 -15.72 -6.57 4.86
N TRP A 41 -15.04 -5.49 5.16
CA TRP A 41 -13.69 -5.21 4.69
C TRP A 41 -12.79 -5.04 5.91
N PRO A 42 -12.15 -6.14 6.36
CA PRO A 42 -11.21 -6.07 7.48
C PRO A 42 -9.90 -5.41 7.03
N ALA A 43 -9.35 -4.58 7.90
CA ALA A 43 -8.02 -3.99 7.77
C ALA A 43 -7.47 -3.64 9.15
N ASP A 44 -6.16 -3.50 9.28
CA ASP A 44 -5.53 -3.13 10.55
C ASP A 44 -5.90 -1.71 10.99
N ASP A 45 -6.16 -0.81 10.05
CA ASP A 45 -6.57 0.57 10.35
C ASP A 45 -8.02 0.68 10.81
N TYR A 46 -8.93 -0.12 10.22
CA TYR A 46 -10.35 -0.18 10.57
C TYR A 46 -11.04 -1.34 9.83
N THR A 47 -12.13 -1.84 10.39
CA THR A 47 -13.03 -2.72 9.65
C THR A 47 -14.25 -1.94 9.20
N ARG A 48 -14.57 -2.03 7.89
CA ARG A 48 -15.79 -1.47 7.31
C ARG A 48 -16.86 -2.54 7.18
N VAL A 49 -18.05 -2.24 7.67
CA VAL A 49 -19.27 -3.02 7.42
C VAL A 49 -20.22 -2.18 6.58
N THR A 50 -20.56 -2.69 5.38
CA THR A 50 -21.47 -2.03 4.44
C THR A 50 -22.72 -2.87 4.26
N ILE A 51 -23.89 -2.25 4.46
CA ILE A 51 -25.20 -2.83 4.19
C ILE A 51 -25.80 -2.08 3.00
N GLU A 52 -25.92 -2.77 1.87
CA GLU A 52 -26.51 -2.23 0.64
C GLU A 52 -27.98 -2.63 0.54
N SER A 53 -28.83 -1.68 0.20
CA SER A 53 -30.29 -1.85 0.11
C SER A 53 -30.89 -1.10 -1.07
N ASP A 54 -32.10 -1.50 -1.47
CA ASP A 54 -32.84 -0.85 -2.54
C ASP A 54 -33.38 0.54 -2.14
N GLN A 55 -33.48 0.82 -0.84
CA GLN A 55 -33.91 2.09 -0.26
C GLN A 55 -32.94 2.56 0.83
N ALA A 56 -32.95 3.86 1.14
CA ALA A 56 -32.16 4.41 2.23
C ALA A 56 -32.60 3.81 3.59
N LEU A 57 -31.62 3.29 4.35
CA LEU A 57 -31.85 2.70 5.66
C LEU A 57 -31.59 3.74 6.76
N GLN A 58 -32.44 3.70 7.80
CA GLN A 58 -32.24 4.43 9.05
C GLN A 58 -31.71 3.45 10.09
N ALA A 59 -30.67 3.82 10.81
CA ALA A 59 -30.14 2.97 11.87
C ALA A 59 -29.69 3.80 13.08
N GLN A 60 -29.82 3.21 14.25
CA GLN A 60 -29.26 3.70 15.50
C GLN A 60 -28.26 2.67 16.02
N HIS A 61 -27.18 3.12 16.64
CA HIS A 61 -26.20 2.21 17.22
C HIS A 61 -25.82 2.58 18.64
N GLN A 62 -25.44 1.55 19.41
CA GLN A 62 -24.99 1.69 20.80
C GLN A 62 -23.79 0.77 21.05
N LEU A 63 -22.76 1.31 21.70
CA LEU A 63 -21.63 0.54 22.19
C LEU A 63 -21.89 0.02 23.61
N LEU A 64 -21.71 -1.28 23.83
CA LEU A 64 -21.71 -1.92 25.14
C LEU A 64 -20.26 -2.30 25.48
N GLN A 65 -19.86 -2.15 26.75
CA GLN A 65 -18.44 -2.31 27.11
C GLN A 65 -18.13 -3.68 27.73
N ASN A 66 -19.06 -4.33 28.38
CA ASN A 66 -18.81 -5.58 29.11
C ASN A 66 -19.85 -6.67 28.77
N PRO A 67 -19.55 -7.59 27.85
CA PRO A 67 -18.42 -7.63 26.93
C PRO A 67 -18.55 -6.57 25.81
N PRO A 68 -17.43 -6.19 25.15
CA PRO A 68 -17.48 -5.15 24.13
C PRO A 68 -18.33 -5.59 22.93
N ARG A 69 -19.34 -4.80 22.60
CA ARG A 69 -20.30 -5.07 21.52
C ARG A 69 -20.79 -3.77 20.89
N LEU A 70 -21.02 -3.81 19.59
CA LEU A 70 -21.76 -2.80 18.87
C LEU A 70 -23.14 -3.35 18.54
N VAL A 71 -24.18 -2.74 19.07
CA VAL A 71 -25.59 -3.06 18.77
C VAL A 71 -26.10 -2.05 17.76
N ILE A 72 -26.67 -2.54 16.67
CA ILE A 72 -27.18 -1.72 15.56
C ILE A 72 -28.64 -2.10 15.33
N ASP A 73 -29.55 -1.14 15.46
CA ASP A 73 -30.97 -1.29 15.15
C ASP A 73 -31.26 -0.62 13.82
N ILE A 74 -31.72 -1.39 12.83
CA ILE A 74 -32.02 -0.93 11.49
C ILE A 74 -33.54 -0.92 11.33
N GLU A 75 -34.11 0.26 11.06
CA GLU A 75 -35.54 0.47 10.90
C GLU A 75 -36.00 0.16 9.47
N GLY A 76 -37.30 -0.20 9.32
CA GLY A 76 -37.91 -0.45 8.03
C GLY A 76 -37.49 -1.76 7.36
N LEU A 77 -36.82 -2.65 8.09
CA LEU A 77 -36.26 -3.89 7.60
C LEU A 77 -36.91 -5.12 8.27
N GLU A 78 -37.17 -6.15 7.48
CA GLU A 78 -37.55 -7.47 7.95
C GLU A 78 -36.40 -8.47 7.80
N LEU A 79 -36.27 -9.36 8.79
CA LEU A 79 -35.19 -10.34 8.82
C LEU A 79 -35.40 -11.43 7.76
N SER A 80 -34.61 -11.39 6.69
CA SER A 80 -34.57 -12.47 5.67
C SER A 80 -33.67 -13.63 6.09
N ALA A 81 -33.93 -14.83 5.54
CA ALA A 81 -33.06 -16.00 5.74
C ALA A 81 -31.63 -15.74 5.24
N ALA A 82 -31.50 -15.03 4.14
CA ALA A 82 -30.22 -14.67 3.55
C ALA A 82 -29.42 -13.68 4.42
N LEU A 83 -30.09 -12.77 5.15
CA LEU A 83 -29.40 -11.90 6.08
C LEU A 83 -28.82 -12.68 7.28
N ARG A 84 -29.48 -13.75 7.71
CA ARG A 84 -28.96 -14.65 8.76
C ARG A 84 -27.72 -15.42 8.32
N GLU A 85 -27.70 -15.91 7.07
CA GLU A 85 -26.53 -16.60 6.51
C GLU A 85 -25.31 -15.69 6.36
N LEU A 86 -25.53 -14.45 5.96
CA LEU A 86 -24.49 -13.45 5.78
C LEU A 86 -23.71 -13.17 7.05
N VAL A 87 -24.45 -13.01 8.13
CA VAL A 87 -23.94 -12.61 9.44
C VAL A 87 -23.04 -13.70 10.05
N GLY A 88 -23.30 -14.98 9.72
CA GLY A 88 -22.46 -16.12 10.15
C GLY A 88 -21.11 -16.25 9.45
N LYS A 89 -20.80 -15.37 8.48
CA LYS A 89 -19.61 -15.52 7.61
C LYS A 89 -18.54 -14.43 7.82
N VAL A 90 -18.57 -13.71 8.94
CA VAL A 90 -17.47 -12.82 9.33
C VAL A 90 -16.18 -13.64 9.46
N ARG A 91 -15.10 -13.17 8.86
CA ARG A 91 -13.79 -13.83 8.88
C ARG A 91 -13.25 -13.91 10.32
N SER A 92 -12.70 -15.05 10.67
CA SER A 92 -12.11 -15.27 12.02
C SER A 92 -10.84 -14.43 12.27
N ASP A 93 -10.18 -13.99 11.20
CA ASP A 93 -8.97 -13.16 11.20
C ASP A 93 -9.24 -11.66 11.22
N ASP A 94 -10.52 -11.20 11.17
CA ASP A 94 -10.85 -9.78 11.33
C ASP A 94 -10.25 -9.22 12.63
N PRO A 95 -9.53 -8.09 12.61
CA PRO A 95 -8.85 -7.56 13.79
C PRO A 95 -9.79 -6.98 14.86
N TYR A 96 -11.00 -6.61 14.49
CA TYR A 96 -11.96 -5.93 15.38
C TYR A 96 -13.20 -6.75 15.67
N ILE A 97 -13.68 -7.58 14.74
CA ILE A 97 -14.93 -8.33 14.86
C ILE A 97 -14.65 -9.76 15.29
N ALA A 98 -15.20 -10.18 16.43
CA ALA A 98 -15.17 -11.56 16.89
C ALA A 98 -16.31 -12.39 16.27
N GLY A 99 -17.44 -11.76 16.00
CA GLY A 99 -18.60 -12.37 15.37
C GLY A 99 -19.75 -11.39 15.24
N VAL A 100 -20.74 -11.76 14.44
CA VAL A 100 -21.93 -10.96 14.23
C VAL A 100 -23.16 -11.84 14.40
N ARG A 101 -24.18 -11.30 15.04
CA ARG A 101 -25.48 -11.94 15.23
C ARG A 101 -26.58 -11.01 14.72
N VAL A 102 -27.61 -11.59 14.17
CA VAL A 102 -28.77 -10.83 13.67
C VAL A 102 -30.07 -11.42 14.20
N GLY A 103 -31.02 -10.57 14.51
CA GLY A 103 -32.35 -10.98 14.96
C GLY A 103 -33.41 -9.93 14.65
N GLN A 104 -34.66 -10.39 14.53
CA GLN A 104 -35.80 -9.47 14.49
C GLN A 104 -36.04 -8.95 15.91
N PHE A 105 -35.85 -7.64 16.11
CA PHE A 105 -36.04 -7.01 17.41
C PHE A 105 -37.51 -6.55 17.62
N SER A 106 -38.09 -6.02 16.55
CA SER A 106 -39.51 -5.66 16.51
C SER A 106 -40.02 -5.90 15.06
N PRO A 107 -41.34 -5.82 14.80
CA PRO A 107 -41.90 -6.15 13.48
C PRO A 107 -41.25 -5.41 12.29
N ARG A 108 -40.61 -4.25 12.55
CA ARG A 108 -39.96 -3.45 11.48
C ARG A 108 -38.55 -3.02 11.85
N VAL A 109 -37.91 -3.67 12.82
CA VAL A 109 -36.54 -3.38 13.23
C VAL A 109 -35.73 -4.65 13.30
N VAL A 110 -34.67 -4.71 12.53
CA VAL A 110 -33.67 -5.77 12.61
C VAL A 110 -32.53 -5.27 13.48
N ARG A 111 -32.13 -6.08 14.45
CA ARG A 111 -30.98 -5.84 15.32
C ARG A 111 -29.78 -6.68 14.87
N LEU A 112 -28.67 -5.99 14.59
CA LEU A 112 -27.35 -6.61 14.48
C LEU A 112 -26.59 -6.41 15.79
N VAL A 113 -25.92 -7.46 16.25
CA VAL A 113 -24.99 -7.41 17.37
C VAL A 113 -23.63 -7.85 16.88
N VAL A 114 -22.70 -6.91 16.82
CA VAL A 114 -21.31 -7.14 16.47
C VAL A 114 -20.53 -7.36 17.76
N ASP A 115 -20.07 -8.59 17.99
CA ASP A 115 -19.18 -8.92 19.10
C ASP A 115 -17.77 -8.46 18.73
N LEU A 116 -17.13 -7.67 19.60
CA LEU A 116 -15.86 -7.02 19.32
C LEU A 116 -14.70 -7.70 20.04
N LYS A 117 -13.56 -7.82 19.37
CA LYS A 117 -12.30 -8.33 19.94
C LYS A 117 -11.60 -7.28 20.81
N GLN A 118 -11.83 -6.00 20.51
CA GLN A 118 -11.23 -4.85 21.19
C GLN A 118 -12.18 -3.64 21.15
N PRO A 119 -11.96 -2.62 21.99
CA PRO A 119 -12.72 -1.39 21.94
C PRO A 119 -12.54 -0.66 20.61
N VAL A 120 -13.65 -0.17 20.04
CA VAL A 120 -13.66 0.57 18.78
C VAL A 120 -14.40 1.90 18.90
N ARG A 121 -14.13 2.81 17.96
CA ARG A 121 -14.93 4.02 17.71
C ARG A 121 -15.70 3.82 16.42
N PRO A 122 -17.00 3.50 16.46
CA PRO A 122 -17.79 3.34 15.25
C PRO A 122 -18.09 4.70 14.63
N GLN A 123 -18.01 4.76 13.29
CA GLN A 123 -18.53 5.87 12.49
C GLN A 123 -19.64 5.32 11.60
N GLN A 124 -20.87 5.84 11.77
CA GLN A 124 -22.02 5.49 10.95
C GLN A 124 -22.31 6.61 9.97
N PHE A 125 -22.54 6.26 8.72
CA PHE A 125 -23.02 7.18 7.69
C PHE A 125 -23.77 6.44 6.57
N ALA A 126 -24.56 7.19 5.80
CA ALA A 126 -25.27 6.69 4.64
C ALA A 126 -24.65 7.23 3.35
N LEU A 127 -24.68 6.43 2.30
CA LEU A 127 -24.21 6.78 0.96
C LEU A 127 -25.36 6.60 -0.03
N GLU A 128 -25.52 7.62 -0.88
CA GLU A 128 -26.46 7.59 -1.99
C GLU A 128 -25.99 6.63 -3.10
N PRO A 129 -26.90 6.18 -3.97
CA PRO A 129 -26.56 5.35 -5.11
C PRO A 129 -25.50 6.01 -6.01
N VAL A 130 -24.47 5.24 -6.35
CA VAL A 130 -23.40 5.68 -7.26
C VAL A 130 -22.89 4.49 -8.09
N ALA A 131 -22.66 4.69 -9.38
CA ALA A 131 -22.20 3.66 -10.30
C ALA A 131 -23.11 2.41 -10.25
N ALA A 132 -22.58 1.26 -9.84
CA ALA A 132 -23.33 0.01 -9.70
C ALA A 132 -23.97 -0.19 -8.33
N TYR A 133 -23.65 0.66 -7.36
CA TYR A 133 -24.12 0.55 -5.97
C TYR A 133 -25.46 1.23 -5.77
N ARG A 134 -26.28 0.65 -4.89
CA ARG A 134 -27.54 1.20 -4.38
C ARG A 134 -27.28 2.06 -3.12
N HIS A 135 -28.31 2.31 -2.32
CA HIS A 135 -28.16 2.94 -1.01
C HIS A 135 -27.26 2.07 -0.12
N ARG A 136 -26.30 2.67 0.57
CA ARG A 136 -25.38 1.97 1.46
C ARG A 136 -25.41 2.59 2.85
N LEU A 137 -25.67 1.78 3.86
CA LEU A 137 -25.46 2.12 5.27
C LEU A 137 -24.10 1.55 5.68
N VAL A 138 -23.19 2.41 6.13
CA VAL A 138 -21.79 2.07 6.40
C VAL A 138 -21.48 2.26 7.88
N PHE A 139 -20.76 1.30 8.45
CA PHE A 139 -20.14 1.37 9.76
C PHE A 139 -18.64 1.14 9.62
N ASP A 140 -17.84 2.17 9.92
CA ASP A 140 -16.39 2.08 10.03
C ASP A 140 -15.99 1.92 11.49
N LEU A 141 -15.33 0.82 11.83
CA LEU A 141 -14.91 0.46 13.18
C LEU A 141 -13.43 0.78 13.34
N TYR A 142 -13.12 1.97 13.86
CA TYR A 142 -11.75 2.39 14.12
C TYR A 142 -11.26 1.93 15.49
N PRO A 143 -9.98 1.55 15.67
CA PRO A 143 -9.43 1.30 17.00
C PRO A 143 -9.48 2.55 17.87
N THR A 144 -9.62 2.35 19.19
CA THR A 144 -9.52 3.45 20.15
C THR A 144 -8.08 3.91 20.37
N HIS A 145 -7.09 3.02 20.13
CA HIS A 145 -5.67 3.29 20.21
C HIS A 145 -5.04 3.04 18.84
N GLU A 146 -4.54 4.09 18.23
CA GLU A 146 -3.83 3.97 16.96
C GLU A 146 -2.40 3.47 17.21
N HIS A 147 -1.97 2.45 16.44
CA HIS A 147 -0.56 2.04 16.42
C HIS A 147 0.25 3.08 15.64
N ASP A 148 1.45 3.41 16.16
CA ASP A 148 2.35 4.30 15.43
C ASP A 148 3.06 3.51 14.31
N PRO A 149 2.73 3.77 13.03
CA PRO A 149 3.32 3.04 11.93
C PRO A 149 4.81 3.35 11.74
N LEU A 150 5.29 4.52 12.17
CA LEU A 150 6.71 4.86 12.11
C LEU A 150 7.55 3.98 13.06
N LEU A 151 7.05 3.75 14.28
CA LEU A 151 7.71 2.84 15.23
C LEU A 151 7.73 1.40 14.70
N ALA A 152 6.69 0.95 13.98
CA ALA A 152 6.67 -0.36 13.34
C ALA A 152 7.78 -0.47 12.29
N LEU A 153 7.91 0.50 11.38
CA LEU A 153 8.97 0.54 10.35
C LEU A 153 10.39 0.57 10.93
N ILE A 154 10.59 1.30 12.05
CA ILE A 154 11.89 1.34 12.74
C ILE A 154 12.22 -0.04 13.33
N ARG A 155 11.26 -0.70 13.97
CA ARG A 155 11.44 -2.07 14.50
C ARG A 155 11.73 -3.08 13.39
N GLU A 156 11.03 -3.01 12.28
CA GLU A 156 11.29 -3.85 11.10
C GLU A 156 12.71 -3.66 10.57
N LYS A 157 13.20 -2.41 10.51
CA LYS A 157 14.59 -2.12 10.16
C LYS A 157 15.56 -2.81 11.11
N GLU A 158 15.38 -2.62 12.42
CA GLU A 158 16.26 -3.22 13.43
C GLU A 158 16.28 -4.76 13.36
N VAL A 159 15.13 -5.40 13.13
CA VAL A 159 15.03 -6.85 12.96
C VAL A 159 15.77 -7.30 11.70
N ALA A 160 15.57 -6.59 10.58
CA ALA A 160 16.25 -6.91 9.32
C ALA A 160 17.78 -6.76 9.44
N GLU A 161 18.27 -5.72 10.12
CA GLU A 161 19.71 -5.53 10.38
C GLU A 161 20.29 -6.63 11.28
N LYS A 162 19.56 -7.04 12.32
CA LYS A 162 19.97 -8.16 13.19
C LYS A 162 20.04 -9.48 12.41
N ASN A 163 19.06 -9.74 11.54
CA ASN A 163 19.05 -10.95 10.71
C ASN A 163 20.19 -10.94 9.70
N ALA A 164 20.43 -9.84 9.00
CA ALA A 164 21.54 -9.70 8.05
C ALA A 164 22.90 -9.86 8.77
N ALA A 165 23.08 -9.26 9.94
CA ALA A 165 24.28 -9.44 10.74
C ALA A 165 24.50 -10.89 11.20
N ARG A 166 23.41 -11.63 11.48
CA ARG A 166 23.45 -13.04 11.81
C ARG A 166 23.85 -13.88 10.61
N GLU A 167 23.24 -13.66 9.45
CA GLU A 167 23.57 -14.36 8.20
C GLU A 167 25.04 -14.16 7.80
N VAL A 168 25.57 -12.93 7.91
CA VAL A 168 26.98 -12.66 7.68
C VAL A 168 27.89 -13.41 8.65
N ARG A 169 27.51 -13.46 9.94
CA ARG A 169 28.25 -14.20 10.96
C ARG A 169 28.24 -15.70 10.68
N ASP A 170 27.09 -16.27 10.32
CA ASP A 170 26.93 -17.68 10.02
C ASP A 170 27.72 -18.05 8.74
N ALA A 171 27.66 -17.23 7.69
CA ALA A 171 28.45 -17.40 6.48
C ALA A 171 29.97 -17.32 6.72
N LEU A 172 30.40 -16.40 7.60
CA LEU A 172 31.81 -16.26 8.00
C LEU A 172 32.25 -17.48 8.84
N GLY A 173 31.39 -17.96 9.74
CA GLY A 173 31.63 -19.17 10.51
C GLY A 173 31.80 -20.41 9.61
N ASP A 174 30.93 -20.57 8.62
CA ASP A 174 31.02 -21.64 7.63
C ASP A 174 32.28 -21.52 6.76
N PHE A 175 32.67 -20.31 6.40
CA PHE A 175 33.91 -20.06 5.66
C PHE A 175 35.14 -20.45 6.47
N ILE A 176 35.23 -20.02 7.73
CA ILE A 176 36.31 -20.40 8.65
C ILE A 176 36.38 -21.92 8.84
N ALA A 177 35.24 -22.60 9.05
CA ALA A 177 35.17 -24.03 9.17
C ALA A 177 35.63 -24.80 7.91
N ARG A 178 35.47 -24.22 6.72
CA ARG A 178 35.98 -24.75 5.44
C ARG A 178 37.49 -24.55 5.30
N VAL A 179 37.99 -23.39 5.74
CA VAL A 179 39.43 -23.08 5.74
C VAL A 179 40.17 -24.00 6.70
N ASP A 180 39.64 -24.25 7.89
CA ASP A 180 40.23 -25.19 8.88
C ASP A 180 40.22 -26.65 8.41
N LYS A 181 39.26 -27.04 7.55
CA LYS A 181 39.20 -28.38 6.94
C LYS A 181 40.11 -28.56 5.71
N ALA A 182 40.44 -27.46 5.05
CA ALA A 182 41.43 -27.46 3.99
C ALA A 182 42.81 -27.48 4.66
N ALA A 183 43.30 -28.69 5.02
CA ALA A 183 44.64 -28.87 5.57
C ALA A 183 45.68 -28.22 4.64
N LEU A 184 46.21 -27.08 5.04
CA LEU A 184 47.42 -26.53 4.44
C LEU A 184 48.51 -27.60 4.57
N PRO A 185 49.28 -27.91 3.54
CA PRO A 185 50.44 -28.80 3.69
C PRO A 185 51.34 -28.18 4.75
N PRO A 186 52.00 -28.99 5.60
CA PRO A 186 52.79 -28.49 6.71
C PRO A 186 53.89 -27.57 6.17
N SER A 187 53.71 -26.28 6.30
CA SER A 187 54.80 -25.33 6.12
C SER A 187 55.87 -25.64 7.11
N ARG A 188 57.04 -26.03 6.62
CA ARG A 188 58.22 -26.29 7.40
C ARG A 188 58.57 -25.03 8.15
N VAL A 189 58.20 -24.99 9.45
CA VAL A 189 58.61 -23.93 10.35
C VAL A 189 60.12 -24.09 10.51
N PRO A 190 60.94 -23.09 10.13
CA PRO A 190 62.37 -23.18 10.32
C PRO A 190 62.70 -23.34 11.81
N SER A 191 63.60 -24.23 12.17
CA SER A 191 63.96 -24.50 13.54
C SER A 191 64.63 -23.29 14.19
N LEU A 192 64.46 -23.10 15.49
CA LEU A 192 65.03 -22.00 16.26
C LEU A 192 66.51 -21.72 16.00
N PRO A 193 67.35 -22.76 15.73
CA PRO A 193 68.76 -22.53 15.36
C PRO A 193 68.95 -21.86 14.00
N GLU A 194 68.09 -22.07 13.00
CA GLU A 194 68.20 -21.43 11.66
C GLU A 194 67.79 -19.98 11.73
N VAL A 195 66.85 -19.64 12.58
CA VAL A 195 66.41 -18.20 12.81
C VAL A 195 67.51 -17.45 13.58
N LEU A 196 68.20 -18.06 14.54
CA LEU A 196 69.30 -17.40 15.27
C LEU A 196 70.58 -17.23 14.40
N ALA A 197 70.84 -18.09 13.44
CA ALA A 197 71.97 -17.92 12.52
C ALA A 197 71.75 -16.75 11.52
N GLN A 198 70.47 -16.44 11.18
CA GLN A 198 70.13 -15.28 10.34
C GLN A 198 70.11 -13.92 11.13
N MET A 199 69.95 -13.96 12.44
CA MET A 199 69.91 -12.79 13.29
C MET A 199 71.31 -12.28 13.75
N GLY A 200 72.40 -13.06 13.50
CA GLY A 200 73.74 -12.74 13.93
C GLY A 200 74.50 -11.74 13.00
N ALA A 201 73.93 -11.30 11.90
CA ALA A 201 74.61 -10.46 10.90
C ALA A 201 74.06 -9.01 10.77
N ALA A 202 73.17 -8.58 11.64
CA ALA A 202 72.58 -7.22 11.60
C ALA A 202 72.52 -6.52 12.98
N ALA A 203 73.66 -6.35 13.56
CA ALA A 203 73.84 -5.46 14.72
C ALA A 203 74.48 -4.15 14.30
N SER A 204 73.71 -3.12 13.98
CA SER A 204 74.01 -1.69 14.11
C SER A 204 73.02 -0.86 13.26
N ALA A 205 71.82 -0.59 13.79
CA ALA A 205 71.02 0.55 13.35
C ALA A 205 70.10 0.97 14.53
N PRO A 206 69.88 2.28 14.75
CA PRO A 206 69.20 2.77 15.96
C PRO A 206 67.71 2.35 15.95
N GLN A 207 67.19 1.97 17.14
CA GLN A 207 65.81 1.68 17.41
C GLN A 207 64.95 2.90 17.08
N GLN A 208 64.27 2.87 15.94
CA GLN A 208 63.08 3.68 15.75
C GLN A 208 61.91 3.01 16.48
N THR A 209 61.37 3.72 17.46
CA THR A 209 60.11 3.36 18.14
C THR A 209 59.02 3.14 17.10
N ARG A 210 58.60 1.89 16.96
CA ARG A 210 57.50 1.47 16.10
C ARG A 210 56.22 2.15 16.59
N ALA A 211 55.72 3.14 15.84
CA ALA A 211 54.40 3.69 16.04
C ALA A 211 53.35 2.58 16.03
N PRO A 212 52.30 2.67 16.88
CA PRO A 212 51.21 1.71 16.83
C PRO A 212 50.63 1.65 15.43
N ALA A 213 50.24 0.45 14.97
CA ALA A 213 49.58 0.26 13.68
C ALA A 213 48.39 1.23 13.56
N PRO A 214 48.21 1.88 12.42
CA PRO A 214 47.10 2.78 12.24
C PRO A 214 45.79 2.03 12.51
N VAL A 215 45.07 2.44 13.55
CA VAL A 215 43.68 2.04 13.78
C VAL A 215 42.93 2.45 12.50
N PRO A 216 42.17 1.57 11.87
CA PRO A 216 41.38 1.94 10.71
C PRO A 216 40.58 3.20 11.06
N PRO A 217 40.54 4.21 10.18
CA PRO A 217 39.86 5.45 10.45
C PRO A 217 38.40 5.13 10.81
N GLN A 218 37.97 5.52 12.00
CA GLN A 218 36.57 5.46 12.36
C GLN A 218 35.81 6.39 11.39
N PRO A 219 34.69 5.95 10.82
CA PRO A 219 33.90 6.78 9.93
C PRO A 219 33.56 8.11 10.65
N SER A 220 33.71 9.21 9.94
CA SER A 220 33.38 10.53 10.47
C SER A 220 31.90 10.58 10.88
N ALA A 221 31.55 11.46 11.85
CA ALA A 221 30.15 11.65 12.23
C ALA A 221 29.22 11.95 11.03
N ALA A 222 29.73 12.59 9.98
CA ALA A 222 29.01 12.84 8.73
C ALA A 222 28.83 11.57 7.89
N GLU A 223 29.80 10.63 7.91
CA GLU A 223 29.68 9.32 7.25
C GLU A 223 28.75 8.40 8.05
N MET A 224 28.81 8.41 9.39
CA MET A 224 27.85 7.68 10.23
C MET A 224 26.43 8.22 10.05
N GLN A 225 26.22 9.53 9.93
CA GLN A 225 24.91 10.12 9.61
C GLN A 225 24.41 9.77 8.21
N ARG A 226 25.28 9.48 7.25
CA ARG A 226 24.91 8.96 5.92
C ARG A 226 24.52 7.49 5.95
N ILE A 227 25.13 6.70 6.81
CA ILE A 227 24.91 5.26 6.93
C ILE A 227 23.63 4.95 7.71
N ASP A 228 23.20 5.82 8.63
CA ASP A 228 22.09 5.52 9.57
C ASP A 228 20.72 6.05 9.12
N ARG A 229 20.60 6.60 7.91
CA ARG A 229 19.34 7.19 7.51
C ARG A 229 18.39 6.18 6.89
N LEU A 230 17.27 5.93 7.56
CA LEU A 230 16.14 5.18 7.00
C LEU A 230 15.43 6.01 5.92
N ILE A 231 15.40 5.50 4.69
CA ILE A 231 14.59 6.02 3.59
C ILE A 231 13.22 5.35 3.67
N ILE A 232 12.16 6.13 3.74
CA ILE A 232 10.79 5.62 3.75
C ILE A 232 10.11 5.97 2.43
N VAL A 233 9.71 4.92 1.70
CA VAL A 233 8.94 5.02 0.47
C VAL A 233 7.48 4.69 0.78
N ALA A 234 6.57 5.63 0.56
CA ALA A 234 5.15 5.35 0.64
C ALA A 234 4.66 4.83 -0.72
N LEU A 235 4.16 3.61 -0.76
CA LEU A 235 3.47 3.02 -1.92
C LEU A 235 1.97 3.06 -1.69
N ASP A 236 1.27 3.53 -2.69
CA ASP A 236 -0.18 3.70 -2.69
C ASP A 236 -0.81 2.89 -3.82
N PRO A 237 -1.20 1.64 -3.58
CA PRO A 237 -2.04 0.91 -4.54
C PRO A 237 -3.40 1.61 -4.64
N GLY A 238 -3.74 2.16 -5.81
CA GLY A 238 -5.01 2.85 -6.02
C GLY A 238 -6.23 2.00 -5.68
N HIS A 239 -7.37 2.63 -5.42
CA HIS A 239 -8.65 1.95 -5.18
C HIS A 239 -8.65 1.02 -3.95
N GLY A 240 -9.49 -0.02 -3.96
CA GLY A 240 -9.59 -1.03 -2.89
C GLY A 240 -10.98 -1.11 -2.26
N GLY A 241 -11.31 -2.25 -1.67
CA GLY A 241 -12.58 -2.48 -1.00
C GLY A 241 -13.79 -2.21 -1.90
N GLU A 242 -14.62 -1.26 -1.52
CA GLU A 242 -15.81 -0.82 -2.26
C GLU A 242 -15.47 -0.19 -3.62
N ASP A 243 -14.29 0.37 -3.79
CA ASP A 243 -13.86 0.96 -5.05
C ASP A 243 -13.03 -0.06 -5.87
N PRO A 244 -13.60 -0.63 -6.94
CA PRO A 244 -12.90 -1.60 -7.78
C PRO A 244 -11.86 -0.95 -8.69
N GLY A 245 -11.87 0.38 -8.86
CA GLY A 245 -11.18 1.07 -9.94
C GLY A 245 -11.79 0.73 -11.31
N ALA A 246 -11.00 0.80 -12.34
CA ALA A 246 -11.39 0.36 -13.67
C ALA A 246 -11.53 -1.17 -13.74
N ILE A 247 -12.42 -1.63 -14.63
CA ILE A 247 -12.65 -3.04 -14.88
C ILE A 247 -12.37 -3.31 -16.36
N GLY A 248 -11.40 -4.18 -16.61
CA GLY A 248 -11.02 -4.59 -17.95
C GLY A 248 -12.09 -5.44 -18.64
N PRO A 249 -12.00 -5.63 -19.97
CA PRO A 249 -12.96 -6.38 -20.75
C PRO A 249 -13.16 -7.82 -20.30
N SER A 250 -12.15 -8.46 -19.71
CA SER A 250 -12.25 -9.82 -19.18
C SER A 250 -12.66 -9.87 -17.70
N GLY A 251 -12.98 -8.73 -17.09
CA GLY A 251 -13.39 -8.60 -15.70
C GLY A 251 -12.22 -8.48 -14.71
N LEU A 252 -11.00 -8.22 -15.17
CA LEU A 252 -9.87 -7.87 -14.31
C LEU A 252 -10.15 -6.52 -13.66
N ARG A 253 -9.97 -6.43 -12.35
CA ARG A 253 -10.17 -5.18 -11.62
C ARG A 253 -8.84 -4.50 -11.36
N GLU A 254 -8.81 -3.22 -11.51
CA GLU A 254 -7.63 -2.39 -11.27
C GLU A 254 -7.09 -2.57 -9.86
N LYS A 255 -7.96 -2.49 -8.83
CA LYS A 255 -7.55 -2.63 -7.43
C LYS A 255 -6.75 -3.89 -7.12
N ASP A 256 -7.04 -5.01 -7.82
CA ASP A 256 -6.37 -6.28 -7.60
C ASP A 256 -4.96 -6.27 -8.23
N VAL A 257 -4.85 -5.73 -9.43
CA VAL A 257 -3.58 -5.65 -10.18
C VAL A 257 -2.59 -4.70 -9.50
N VAL A 258 -3.05 -3.50 -9.15
CA VAL A 258 -2.17 -2.48 -8.55
C VAL A 258 -1.70 -2.90 -7.15
N LEU A 259 -2.52 -3.65 -6.40
CA LEU A 259 -2.12 -4.24 -5.14
C LEU A 259 -1.02 -5.30 -5.35
N ALA A 260 -1.19 -6.19 -6.33
CA ALA A 260 -0.20 -7.23 -6.63
C ALA A 260 1.16 -6.62 -7.04
N ILE A 261 1.15 -5.58 -7.89
CA ILE A 261 2.36 -4.85 -8.30
C ILE A 261 3.01 -4.15 -7.11
N ALA A 262 2.22 -3.48 -6.27
CA ALA A 262 2.72 -2.74 -5.13
C ALA A 262 3.34 -3.66 -4.06
N LEU A 263 2.75 -4.83 -3.80
CA LEU A 263 3.31 -5.83 -2.88
C LEU A 263 4.67 -6.35 -3.36
N GLN A 264 4.79 -6.68 -4.65
CA GLN A 264 6.07 -7.09 -5.23
C GLN A 264 7.12 -5.95 -5.18
N LEU A 265 6.69 -4.71 -5.44
CA LEU A 265 7.58 -3.54 -5.36
C LEU A 265 8.03 -3.27 -3.92
N ARG A 266 7.13 -3.41 -2.94
CA ARG A 266 7.46 -3.34 -1.52
C ARG A 266 8.57 -4.32 -1.16
N ASP A 267 8.41 -5.58 -1.52
CA ASP A 267 9.38 -6.63 -1.16
C ASP A 267 10.75 -6.34 -1.80
N LYS A 268 10.75 -5.87 -3.04
CA LYS A 268 11.97 -5.49 -3.75
C LYS A 268 12.68 -4.27 -3.17
N LEU A 269 11.94 -3.27 -2.73
CA LEU A 269 12.52 -2.07 -2.10
C LEU A 269 12.97 -2.35 -0.66
N ASN A 270 12.23 -3.19 0.09
CA ASN A 270 12.62 -3.61 1.43
C ASN A 270 13.91 -4.44 1.47
N ALA A 271 14.28 -5.08 0.34
CA ALA A 271 15.56 -5.77 0.20
C ALA A 271 16.76 -4.79 0.06
N VAL A 272 16.51 -3.50 -0.18
CA VAL A 272 17.56 -2.47 -0.25
C VAL A 272 17.93 -2.04 1.17
N PRO A 273 19.23 -2.05 1.54
CA PRO A 273 19.66 -1.54 2.84
C PRO A 273 19.16 -0.11 3.08
N ASN A 274 18.76 0.19 4.31
CA ASN A 274 18.25 1.50 4.73
C ASN A 274 17.00 2.00 3.97
N MET A 275 16.28 1.13 3.24
CA MET A 275 15.01 1.48 2.61
C MET A 275 13.88 0.64 3.20
N ARG A 276 12.77 1.28 3.52
CA ARG A 276 11.54 0.61 3.99
C ARG A 276 10.34 1.20 3.27
N VAL A 277 9.38 0.34 3.05
CA VAL A 277 8.14 0.70 2.38
C VAL A 277 6.99 0.75 3.39
N MET A 278 6.27 1.86 3.40
CA MET A 278 4.95 1.95 4.00
C MET A 278 3.90 1.82 2.89
N MET A 279 2.96 0.92 3.06
CA MET A 279 1.82 0.76 2.15
C MET A 279 0.63 1.55 2.66
N THR A 280 -0.11 2.25 1.79
CA THR A 280 -1.38 2.89 2.20
C THR A 280 -2.46 1.84 2.45
N ARG A 281 -2.42 0.74 1.71
CA ARG A 281 -3.15 -0.51 1.94
C ARG A 281 -2.30 -1.70 1.47
N ASP A 282 -2.38 -2.79 2.16
CA ASP A 282 -1.69 -4.06 1.87
C ASP A 282 -2.65 -5.22 1.63
N GLU A 283 -3.95 -4.97 1.80
CA GLU A 283 -5.05 -5.87 1.51
C GLU A 283 -6.14 -5.16 0.68
N ASP A 284 -7.26 -5.87 0.41
CA ASP A 284 -8.37 -5.33 -0.34
C ASP A 284 -9.36 -4.56 0.56
N PHE A 285 -9.00 -3.34 0.95
CA PHE A 285 -9.86 -2.39 1.63
C PHE A 285 -9.73 -0.98 1.05
N PHE A 286 -10.73 -0.14 1.25
CA PHE A 286 -10.75 1.21 0.74
C PHE A 286 -10.03 2.17 1.69
N VAL A 287 -9.16 3.02 1.13
CA VAL A 287 -8.52 4.13 1.84
C VAL A 287 -8.91 5.43 1.16
N PRO A 288 -9.56 6.38 1.85
CA PRO A 288 -9.88 7.70 1.31
C PRO A 288 -8.64 8.44 0.82
N LEU A 289 -8.77 9.24 -0.25
CA LEU A 289 -7.63 9.94 -0.87
C LEU A 289 -6.82 10.77 0.13
N HIS A 290 -7.50 11.49 1.03
CA HIS A 290 -6.83 12.29 2.05
C HIS A 290 -6.09 11.43 3.10
N GLU A 291 -6.61 10.24 3.42
CA GLU A 291 -5.96 9.30 4.34
C GLU A 291 -4.69 8.70 3.74
N ARG A 292 -4.65 8.45 2.43
CA ARG A 292 -3.44 7.99 1.73
C ARG A 292 -2.29 8.97 1.94
N VAL A 293 -2.55 10.25 1.73
CA VAL A 293 -1.58 11.33 1.99
C VAL A 293 -1.22 11.42 3.47
N ARG A 294 -2.21 11.34 4.37
CA ARG A 294 -1.99 11.40 5.82
C ARG A 294 -1.10 10.26 6.30
N LYS A 295 -1.32 9.04 5.81
CA LYS A 295 -0.50 7.87 6.14
C LYS A 295 0.96 8.08 5.74
N ALA A 296 1.21 8.57 4.52
CA ALA A 296 2.56 8.87 4.05
C ALA A 296 3.26 9.95 4.90
N ARG A 297 2.53 11.00 5.29
CA ARG A 297 3.05 12.08 6.13
C ARG A 297 3.29 11.64 7.57
N ARG A 298 2.44 10.77 8.13
CA ARG A 298 2.61 10.22 9.49
C ARG A 298 3.94 9.49 9.66
N VAL A 299 4.36 8.72 8.66
CA VAL A 299 5.68 8.05 8.66
C VAL A 299 6.81 8.95 8.15
N GLN A 300 6.53 10.21 7.86
CA GLN A 300 7.50 11.14 7.27
C GLN A 300 8.17 10.55 6.02
N ALA A 301 7.37 10.02 5.10
CA ALA A 301 7.86 9.41 3.88
C ALA A 301 8.77 10.37 3.08
N ASP A 302 9.83 9.83 2.49
CA ASP A 302 10.77 10.59 1.64
C ASP A 302 10.27 10.71 0.20
N LEU A 303 9.35 9.82 -0.21
CA LEU A 303 8.57 9.94 -1.44
C LEU A 303 7.25 9.14 -1.37
N PHE A 304 6.33 9.48 -2.26
CA PHE A 304 5.04 8.83 -2.41
C PHE A 304 4.81 8.43 -3.87
N VAL A 305 4.45 7.16 -4.10
CA VAL A 305 4.14 6.62 -5.43
C VAL A 305 2.78 5.96 -5.41
N SER A 306 1.80 6.59 -6.06
CA SER A 306 0.50 6.00 -6.34
C SER A 306 0.57 5.16 -7.61
N ILE A 307 0.04 3.93 -7.56
CA ILE A 307 0.12 2.93 -8.64
C ILE A 307 -1.29 2.63 -9.12
N HIS A 308 -1.51 2.84 -10.42
CA HIS A 308 -2.79 2.72 -11.11
C HIS A 308 -2.66 1.91 -12.41
N ALA A 309 -3.80 1.50 -12.96
CA ALA A 309 -3.94 0.83 -14.25
C ALA A 309 -5.30 1.17 -14.86
N ASP A 310 -5.57 2.45 -15.05
CA ASP A 310 -6.90 3.01 -15.30
C ASP A 310 -7.51 2.59 -16.65
N ALA A 311 -8.80 2.83 -16.83
CA ALA A 311 -9.44 2.78 -18.13
C ALA A 311 -9.34 4.15 -18.80
N PHE A 312 -9.10 4.17 -20.11
CA PHE A 312 -9.11 5.39 -20.89
C PHE A 312 -10.35 5.48 -21.78
N MET A 313 -10.72 6.70 -22.18
CA MET A 313 -11.90 6.97 -23.05
C MET A 313 -11.83 6.24 -24.39
N ARG A 314 -10.64 5.94 -24.86
CA ARG A 314 -10.41 5.22 -26.11
C ARG A 314 -9.79 3.87 -25.81
N PRO A 315 -10.45 2.75 -26.20
CA PRO A 315 -9.91 1.41 -25.94
C PRO A 315 -8.55 1.14 -26.60
N GLU A 316 -8.16 1.92 -27.58
CA GLU A 316 -6.85 1.82 -28.25
C GLU A 316 -5.73 2.46 -27.46
N ALA A 317 -6.04 3.22 -26.39
CA ALA A 317 -5.03 3.79 -25.52
C ALA A 317 -4.18 2.69 -24.90
N ARG A 318 -2.88 2.89 -24.90
CA ARG A 318 -1.92 1.92 -24.38
C ARG A 318 -0.64 2.59 -23.90
N GLY A 319 0.06 1.88 -23.04
CA GLY A 319 1.36 2.27 -22.53
C GLY A 319 1.30 3.00 -21.21
N ALA A 320 2.42 2.97 -20.49
CA ALA A 320 2.55 3.59 -19.18
C ALA A 320 2.59 5.12 -19.25
N SER A 321 2.14 5.77 -18.17
CA SER A 321 2.24 7.21 -17.96
C SER A 321 2.69 7.53 -16.54
N VAL A 322 3.33 8.68 -16.35
CA VAL A 322 3.67 9.18 -15.02
C VAL A 322 3.14 10.61 -14.89
N PHE A 323 2.48 10.87 -13.77
CA PHE A 323 1.89 12.15 -13.45
C PHE A 323 2.49 12.74 -12.17
N ALA A 324 2.62 14.07 -12.16
CA ALA A 324 2.92 14.86 -10.97
C ALA A 324 1.80 15.89 -10.75
N LEU A 325 1.75 16.46 -9.55
CA LEU A 325 0.78 17.50 -9.22
C LEU A 325 0.98 18.76 -10.08
N SER A 326 -0.13 19.40 -10.45
CA SER A 326 -0.15 20.78 -10.93
C SER A 326 -1.24 21.58 -10.25
N GLU A 327 -0.90 22.76 -9.77
CA GLU A 327 -1.83 23.72 -9.21
C GLU A 327 -2.38 24.70 -10.27
N SER A 328 -1.64 24.90 -11.36
CA SER A 328 -1.98 25.87 -12.41
C SER A 328 -2.79 25.30 -13.57
N GLY A 329 -3.17 24.02 -13.51
CA GLY A 329 -3.96 23.33 -14.54
C GLY A 329 -3.27 22.09 -15.08
N ALA A 330 -3.96 21.34 -15.95
CA ALA A 330 -3.45 20.10 -16.50
C ALA A 330 -2.63 20.34 -17.78
N THR A 331 -1.56 19.55 -17.98
CA THR A 331 -0.70 19.61 -19.18
C THR A 331 -1.41 19.12 -20.43
N SER A 332 -2.49 18.34 -20.30
CA SER A 332 -3.31 17.86 -21.40
C SER A 332 -4.77 17.67 -20.97
N ALA A 333 -5.69 17.60 -21.94
CA ALA A 333 -7.09 17.26 -21.69
C ALA A 333 -7.21 15.82 -21.11
N ALA A 334 -6.36 14.92 -21.56
CA ALA A 334 -6.27 13.55 -21.02
C ALA A 334 -5.89 13.54 -19.54
N ALA A 335 -4.82 14.24 -19.17
CA ALA A 335 -4.37 14.35 -17.78
C ALA A 335 -5.45 14.98 -16.87
N ARG A 336 -6.19 15.97 -17.37
CA ARG A 336 -7.32 16.56 -16.64
C ARG A 336 -8.43 15.55 -16.40
N TRP A 337 -8.79 14.81 -17.44
CA TRP A 337 -9.85 13.81 -17.35
C TRP A 337 -9.48 12.70 -16.36
N MET A 338 -8.25 12.18 -16.41
CA MET A 338 -7.76 11.18 -15.48
C MET A 338 -7.79 11.69 -14.04
N ALA A 339 -7.27 12.89 -13.79
CA ALA A 339 -7.33 13.49 -12.46
C ALA A 339 -8.77 13.67 -11.93
N GLN A 340 -9.73 14.02 -12.80
CA GLN A 340 -11.14 14.12 -12.41
C GLN A 340 -11.72 12.75 -12.03
N ARG A 341 -11.35 11.72 -12.78
CA ARG A 341 -11.80 10.35 -12.53
C ARG A 341 -11.24 9.83 -11.22
N GLU A 342 -9.92 9.95 -11.03
CA GLU A 342 -9.25 9.52 -9.81
C GLU A 342 -9.76 10.27 -8.56
N ASN A 343 -9.99 11.57 -8.68
CA ASN A 343 -10.55 12.36 -7.60
C ASN A 343 -11.99 11.98 -7.23
N ALA A 344 -12.70 11.24 -8.09
CA ALA A 344 -14.04 10.72 -7.82
C ALA A 344 -14.03 9.37 -7.06
N ALA A 345 -12.88 8.76 -6.83
CA ALA A 345 -12.74 7.49 -6.09
C ALA A 345 -13.42 7.53 -4.70
N ASP A 346 -13.31 8.65 -4.00
CA ASP A 346 -13.96 8.85 -2.69
C ASP A 346 -15.49 8.77 -2.75
N LEU A 347 -16.12 9.04 -3.89
CA LEU A 347 -17.58 8.89 -4.07
C LEU A 347 -17.96 7.41 -4.18
N VAL A 348 -17.16 6.61 -4.87
CA VAL A 348 -17.40 5.17 -5.08
C VAL A 348 -17.08 4.40 -3.82
N GLY A 349 -15.90 4.62 -3.25
CA GLY A 349 -15.45 3.99 -2.01
C GLY A 349 -16.25 4.41 -0.79
N GLY A 350 -16.84 5.59 -0.84
CA GLY A 350 -17.70 6.13 0.21
C GLY A 350 -16.91 6.75 1.37
N VAL A 351 -16.92 8.06 1.44
CA VAL A 351 -16.29 8.83 2.52
C VAL A 351 -17.37 9.56 3.32
N ASN A 352 -17.23 9.56 4.63
CA ASN A 352 -18.10 10.33 5.51
C ASN A 352 -17.78 11.84 5.38
N VAL A 353 -18.51 12.53 4.48
CA VAL A 353 -18.34 13.98 4.26
C VAL A 353 -18.81 14.87 5.43
N ALA A 354 -19.49 14.30 6.42
CA ALA A 354 -19.99 15.04 7.59
C ALA A 354 -18.91 15.27 8.67
N VAL A 355 -17.74 14.62 8.56
CA VAL A 355 -16.66 14.77 9.53
C VAL A 355 -15.92 16.08 9.27
N LYS A 356 -15.92 16.98 10.26
CA LYS A 356 -15.24 18.29 10.20
C LYS A 356 -13.75 18.17 9.84
N ASP A 357 -13.11 17.06 10.17
CA ASP A 357 -11.71 16.78 9.85
C ASP A 357 -11.45 16.72 8.34
N ALA A 358 -12.41 16.27 7.53
CA ALA A 358 -12.27 16.25 6.07
C ALA A 358 -12.15 17.66 5.45
N GLN A 359 -12.79 18.69 6.06
CA GLN A 359 -12.66 20.08 5.61
C GLN A 359 -11.32 20.69 6.01
N VAL A 360 -10.87 20.40 7.24
CA VAL A 360 -9.55 20.84 7.73
C VAL A 360 -8.44 20.18 6.91
N MET A 361 -8.56 18.90 6.60
CA MET A 361 -7.60 18.17 5.78
C MET A 361 -7.57 18.68 4.34
N ARG A 362 -8.71 19.04 3.72
CA ARG A 362 -8.73 19.70 2.41
C ARG A 362 -7.95 21.01 2.43
N ALA A 363 -8.12 21.83 3.45
CA ALA A 363 -7.39 23.08 3.59
C ALA A 363 -5.87 22.87 3.77
N MET A 364 -5.46 21.81 4.47
CA MET A 364 -4.03 21.46 4.64
C MET A 364 -3.41 20.87 3.36
N LEU A 365 -4.20 20.18 2.52
CA LEU A 365 -3.76 19.61 1.25
C LEU A 365 -3.59 20.68 0.14
N ASP A 366 -4.15 21.89 0.31
CA ASP A 366 -4.00 22.99 -0.64
C ASP A 366 -2.66 23.73 -0.55
N MET A 367 -1.73 23.30 0.32
CA MET A 367 -0.45 23.98 0.58
C MET A 367 0.76 23.33 -0.09
N SER A 368 0.59 22.61 -1.19
CA SER A 368 1.73 22.03 -1.93
C SER A 368 2.73 23.10 -2.35
N THR A 369 4.02 22.85 -2.13
CA THR A 369 5.06 23.82 -2.44
C THR A 369 5.60 23.63 -3.85
N THR A 370 6.02 24.71 -4.51
CA THR A 370 6.71 24.65 -5.80
C THR A 370 7.95 23.76 -5.78
N ALA A 371 8.64 23.67 -4.63
CA ALA A 371 9.80 22.80 -4.45
C ALA A 371 9.40 21.31 -4.50
N GLN A 372 8.30 20.93 -3.82
CA GLN A 372 7.78 19.57 -3.84
C GLN A 372 7.37 19.14 -5.26
N ILE A 373 6.71 20.02 -6.02
CA ILE A 373 6.32 19.73 -7.41
C ILE A 373 7.56 19.53 -8.31
N LYS A 374 8.62 20.34 -8.14
CA LYS A 374 9.88 20.17 -8.88
C LYS A 374 10.55 18.83 -8.56
N ASP A 375 10.55 18.41 -7.31
CA ASP A 375 11.14 17.13 -6.91
C ASP A 375 10.28 15.95 -7.38
N SER A 376 8.94 16.10 -7.40
CA SER A 376 8.02 15.15 -8.02
C SER A 376 8.29 14.97 -9.52
N LEU A 377 8.55 16.06 -10.25
CA LEU A 377 8.90 15.98 -11.68
C LEU A 377 10.23 15.27 -11.92
N LYS A 378 11.25 15.49 -11.06
CA LYS A 378 12.53 14.75 -11.14
C LYS A 378 12.32 13.26 -10.89
N LEU A 379 11.56 12.91 -9.83
CA LEU A 379 11.19 11.54 -9.52
C LEU A 379 10.48 10.89 -10.70
N GLY A 380 9.45 11.56 -11.23
CA GLY A 380 8.68 11.08 -12.36
C GLY A 380 9.54 10.80 -13.60
N GLN A 381 10.53 11.65 -13.89
CA GLN A 381 11.46 11.42 -15.00
C GLN A 381 12.35 10.20 -14.79
N GLU A 382 12.86 9.97 -13.57
CA GLU A 382 13.68 8.80 -13.24
C GLU A 382 12.86 7.50 -13.30
N VAL A 383 11.58 7.54 -13.00
CA VAL A 383 10.65 6.39 -13.10
C VAL A 383 10.20 6.14 -14.55
N LEU A 384 9.88 7.19 -15.29
CA LEU A 384 9.39 7.08 -16.69
C LEU A 384 10.40 6.42 -17.62
N ARG A 385 11.71 6.69 -17.45
CA ARG A 385 12.77 6.15 -18.31
C ARG A 385 12.85 4.62 -18.29
N PRO A 386 12.93 3.93 -17.14
CA PRO A 386 12.91 2.47 -17.10
C PRO A 386 11.59 1.89 -17.61
N LEU A 387 10.44 2.49 -17.31
CA LEU A 387 9.14 2.05 -17.81
C LEU A 387 9.09 2.02 -19.34
N GLY A 388 9.69 3.01 -19.99
CA GLY A 388 9.82 3.04 -21.46
C GLY A 388 10.71 1.95 -22.06
N LYS A 389 11.38 1.14 -21.23
CA LYS A 389 12.14 -0.05 -21.69
C LYS A 389 11.35 -1.34 -21.55
N VAL A 390 10.40 -1.39 -20.62
CA VAL A 390 9.48 -2.52 -20.41
C VAL A 390 8.43 -2.55 -21.51
N GLY A 391 7.84 -1.38 -21.79
CA GLY A 391 6.77 -1.29 -22.75
C GLY A 391 6.65 0.11 -23.37
N ARG A 392 5.57 0.29 -24.11
CA ARG A 392 5.26 1.58 -24.71
C ARG A 392 4.95 2.61 -23.63
N LEU A 393 5.37 3.85 -23.82
CA LEU A 393 4.88 4.99 -23.04
C LEU A 393 3.69 5.63 -23.77
N HIS A 394 2.63 5.94 -23.04
CA HIS A 394 1.51 6.71 -23.56
C HIS A 394 1.96 8.14 -23.89
N LYS A 395 2.76 8.74 -22.99
CA LYS A 395 3.45 10.01 -23.23
C LYS A 395 4.93 9.88 -22.87
N PRO A 396 5.84 10.43 -23.68
CA PRO A 396 7.30 10.33 -23.46
C PRO A 396 7.79 11.33 -22.39
N ARG A 397 6.90 11.98 -21.66
CA ARG A 397 7.20 12.95 -20.61
C ARG A 397 6.25 12.79 -19.43
N VAL A 398 6.68 13.27 -18.26
CA VAL A 398 5.81 13.38 -17.09
C VAL A 398 4.73 14.41 -17.40
N GLU A 399 3.48 14.04 -17.21
CA GLU A 399 2.33 14.93 -17.32
C GLU A 399 1.95 15.49 -15.94
N GLN A 400 1.13 16.53 -15.91
CA GLN A 400 0.71 17.16 -14.66
C GLN A 400 -0.78 17.44 -14.66
N ALA A 401 -1.44 17.22 -13.52
CA ALA A 401 -2.82 17.59 -13.28
C ALA A 401 -3.12 17.70 -11.78
N GLY A 402 -4.36 18.09 -11.44
CA GLY A 402 -4.79 18.29 -10.06
C GLY A 402 -5.23 17.02 -9.37
N PHE A 403 -4.37 16.01 -9.30
CA PHE A 403 -4.64 14.77 -8.56
C PHE A 403 -4.69 15.02 -7.06
N ALA A 404 -5.80 14.69 -6.40
CA ALA A 404 -5.98 14.91 -4.98
C ALA A 404 -4.99 14.09 -4.14
N VAL A 405 -4.70 12.87 -4.55
CA VAL A 405 -3.78 11.96 -3.86
C VAL A 405 -2.32 12.44 -3.89
N LEU A 406 -1.95 13.32 -4.82
CA LEU A 406 -0.60 13.90 -4.92
C LEU A 406 -0.42 15.21 -4.14
N LYS A 407 -1.43 15.68 -3.45
CA LYS A 407 -1.39 16.92 -2.66
C LYS A 407 -0.74 16.70 -1.30
N ALA A 408 0.54 16.31 -1.29
CA ALA A 408 1.37 16.21 -0.10
C ALA A 408 2.38 17.37 -0.11
N PRO A 409 2.26 18.38 0.78
CA PRO A 409 3.03 19.61 0.68
C PRO A 409 4.54 19.42 0.92
N ASP A 410 4.93 18.36 1.56
CA ASP A 410 6.28 18.07 2.05
C ASP A 410 6.88 16.77 1.50
N VAL A 411 6.16 16.03 0.65
CA VAL A 411 6.58 14.73 0.11
C VAL A 411 6.54 14.74 -1.41
N PRO A 412 7.67 14.53 -2.12
CA PRO A 412 7.67 14.32 -3.57
C PRO A 412 6.75 13.18 -3.95
N SER A 413 5.76 13.44 -4.81
CA SER A 413 4.65 12.52 -5.09
C SER A 413 4.41 12.36 -6.57
N ILE A 414 4.25 11.12 -7.04
CA ILE A 414 3.87 10.79 -8.41
C ILE A 414 2.75 9.77 -8.44
N LEU A 415 1.96 9.79 -9.53
CA LEU A 415 1.03 8.74 -9.88
C LEU A 415 1.54 8.06 -11.16
N VAL A 416 1.57 6.74 -11.15
CA VAL A 416 2.05 5.90 -12.25
C VAL A 416 0.87 5.09 -12.77
N GLU A 417 0.49 5.35 -14.02
CA GLU A 417 -0.35 4.43 -14.80
C GLU A 417 0.55 3.37 -15.42
N THR A 418 0.41 2.15 -14.96
CA THR A 418 1.25 1.04 -15.42
C THR A 418 0.88 0.56 -16.82
N ALA A 419 -0.42 0.63 -17.15
CA ALA A 419 -1.03 0.31 -18.42
C ALA A 419 -2.49 0.79 -18.41
N PHE A 420 -3.22 0.70 -19.53
CA PHE A 420 -4.66 0.96 -19.57
C PHE A 420 -5.45 -0.34 -19.59
N ILE A 421 -6.07 -0.70 -18.46
CA ILE A 421 -6.82 -1.97 -18.28
C ILE A 421 -8.01 -2.09 -19.25
N SER A 422 -8.52 -0.98 -19.79
CA SER A 422 -9.57 -0.96 -20.81
C SER A 422 -9.12 -1.51 -22.17
N ASN A 423 -7.81 -1.60 -22.42
CA ASN A 423 -7.25 -2.18 -23.63
C ASN A 423 -7.06 -3.69 -23.43
N PRO A 424 -7.67 -4.57 -24.29
CA PRO A 424 -7.58 -6.02 -24.09
C PRO A 424 -6.16 -6.57 -24.14
N GLN A 425 -5.25 -5.94 -24.92
CA GLN A 425 -3.86 -6.37 -25.00
C GLN A 425 -3.09 -5.98 -23.73
N GLU A 426 -3.34 -4.78 -23.20
CA GLU A 426 -2.73 -4.33 -21.95
C GLU A 426 -3.30 -5.08 -20.75
N GLU A 427 -4.62 -5.38 -20.75
CA GLU A 427 -5.23 -6.23 -19.73
C GLU A 427 -4.57 -7.61 -19.68
N ALA A 428 -4.25 -8.19 -20.84
CA ALA A 428 -3.54 -9.47 -20.91
C ALA A 428 -2.12 -9.38 -20.32
N LEU A 429 -1.39 -8.30 -20.63
CA LEU A 429 -0.07 -8.03 -20.04
C LEU A 429 -0.16 -7.82 -18.52
N LEU A 430 -1.14 -7.07 -18.04
CA LEU A 430 -1.34 -6.86 -16.59
C LEU A 430 -1.63 -8.14 -15.81
N ARG A 431 -2.10 -9.22 -16.48
CA ARG A 431 -2.28 -10.56 -15.89
C ARG A 431 -1.01 -11.40 -15.91
N ASP A 432 -0.06 -11.03 -16.75
CA ASP A 432 1.18 -11.77 -16.93
C ASP A 432 2.16 -11.46 -15.79
N ALA A 433 2.62 -12.49 -15.10
CA ALA A 433 3.50 -12.34 -13.94
C ALA A 433 4.90 -11.82 -14.33
N ASP A 434 5.41 -12.20 -15.49
CA ASP A 434 6.71 -11.77 -15.97
C ASP A 434 6.67 -10.28 -16.32
N TYR A 435 5.60 -9.84 -16.99
CA TYR A 435 5.38 -8.41 -17.26
C TYR A 435 5.25 -7.59 -15.98
N GLN A 436 4.50 -8.08 -14.97
CA GLN A 436 4.43 -7.42 -13.66
C GLN A 436 5.81 -7.31 -13.02
N ALA A 437 6.63 -8.37 -13.08
CA ALA A 437 7.98 -8.36 -12.54
C ALA A 437 8.89 -7.35 -13.26
N GLU A 438 8.77 -7.19 -14.58
CA GLU A 438 9.47 -6.17 -15.36
C GLU A 438 9.05 -4.75 -14.97
N LEU A 439 7.74 -4.51 -14.79
CA LEU A 439 7.20 -3.23 -14.28
C LEU A 439 7.76 -2.90 -12.90
N VAL A 440 7.75 -3.88 -11.99
CA VAL A 440 8.29 -3.75 -10.62
C VAL A 440 9.79 -3.40 -10.64
N GLU A 441 10.58 -4.09 -11.49
CA GLU A 441 12.02 -3.77 -11.64
C GLU A 441 12.23 -2.36 -12.19
N ALA A 442 11.43 -1.94 -13.16
CA ALA A 442 11.49 -0.60 -13.72
C ALA A 442 11.17 0.48 -12.66
N LEU A 443 10.10 0.30 -11.89
CA LEU A 443 9.71 1.19 -10.79
C LEU A 443 10.82 1.27 -9.73
N ALA A 444 11.30 0.12 -9.25
CA ALA A 444 12.37 0.03 -8.25
C ALA A 444 13.67 0.71 -8.76
N THR A 445 14.02 0.49 -10.02
CA THR A 445 15.18 1.13 -10.65
C THR A 445 15.02 2.65 -10.72
N GLY A 446 13.84 3.15 -11.07
CA GLY A 446 13.54 4.59 -11.11
C GLY A 446 13.67 5.23 -9.73
N ILE A 447 13.08 4.63 -8.71
CA ILE A 447 13.14 5.09 -7.32
C ILE A 447 14.59 5.11 -6.81
N ARG A 448 15.34 4.03 -7.01
CA ARG A 448 16.76 3.97 -6.60
C ARG A 448 17.61 5.04 -7.29
N ARG A 449 17.40 5.28 -8.59
CA ARG A 449 18.09 6.34 -9.34
C ARG A 449 17.76 7.73 -8.84
N TYR A 450 16.51 7.97 -8.47
CA TYR A 450 16.11 9.24 -7.89
C TYR A 450 16.90 9.51 -6.61
N PHE A 451 16.93 8.57 -5.66
CA PHE A 451 17.67 8.74 -4.40
C PHE A 451 19.20 8.80 -4.59
N ALA A 452 19.75 8.10 -5.57
CA ALA A 452 21.18 8.21 -5.91
C ALA A 452 21.59 9.63 -6.34
N LYS A 453 20.68 10.35 -7.02
CA LYS A 453 20.89 11.73 -7.49
C LYS A 453 20.42 12.79 -6.49
N ASN A 454 19.43 12.46 -5.67
CA ASN A 454 18.80 13.34 -4.71
C ASN A 454 18.78 12.64 -3.34
N PRO A 455 19.94 12.50 -2.67
CA PRO A 455 20.00 11.89 -1.36
C PRO A 455 19.11 12.72 -0.41
N PRO A 456 18.23 12.08 0.35
CA PRO A 456 17.32 12.80 1.22
C PRO A 456 18.14 13.57 2.26
N LEU A 457 17.75 14.82 2.53
CA LEU A 457 18.36 15.63 3.61
C LEU A 457 18.15 14.91 4.94
N ALA A 458 19.16 14.97 5.81
CA ALA A 458 19.05 14.43 7.17
C ALA A 458 17.90 15.14 7.90
N ARG A 459 16.73 14.51 7.97
CA ARG A 459 15.64 14.98 8.82
C ARG A 459 15.88 14.41 10.20
N ASN A 460 16.03 15.26 11.21
CA ASN A 460 15.90 14.81 12.60
C ASN A 460 14.45 14.38 12.78
N ARG A 461 14.19 13.07 12.63
CA ARG A 461 12.89 12.50 12.97
C ARG A 461 12.82 12.54 14.50
N GLN A 462 12.09 13.50 15.05
CA GLN A 462 11.71 13.48 16.46
C GLN A 462 10.66 12.38 16.63
N LEU A 463 10.99 11.40 17.44
CA LEU A 463 10.08 10.34 17.90
C LEU A 463 9.09 10.94 18.91
#